data_b6741d4ca4ff3317bc1f93b9efcee8a7
#
_entry.id   b6741d4ca4ff3317bc1f93b9efcee8a7
#
_cell.length_a   1.000
_cell.length_b   1.000
_cell.length_c   1.000
_cell.angle_alpha   90.00
_cell.angle_beta   90.00
_cell.angle_gamma   90.00
#
_symmetry.space_group_name_H-M   'P 1'
#
loop_
_entity.id
_entity.type
_entity.pdbx_description
1 polymer ?
#
loop_
_entity_poly.entity_id
_entity_poly.type
_entity_poly.pdbx_seq_one_letter_code
_entity_poly.pdbx_strand_id
1 'polypeptide(L)'
;MSKSSARCSLLLFIIAFLNPVGAETTPAGAMEVVLGPGWPGILLHEAVGHGLESDFNRKGTSAFSGLIGQKVASELCTIVDDGTIEGRRGSLNIDDEGHTSSRTVLIENGILRGYLQDHLSAKLTNAQITGNGRRESYQCLPMPRMTNTFMLSGQDGPEDVIASVKRGLYAVNFGGGQVDITSGKFVFSTSEAYLIEDGKITAPVKGATLIGHGPSALTKVTAVGHDLTLDQGVGLCGKGGQSVPVGVGLPTIKISEMTVGGTKG
;
A
#
# COMPACT_ATOMS: atom_id res chain seq x y z
N MET A 1 -31.58 -41.46 15.67
CA MET A 1 -32.54 -40.88 14.73
C MET A 1 -32.04 -39.49 14.45
N SER A 2 -32.09 -39.07 13.22
CA SER A 2 -31.70 -37.82 12.55
C SER A 2 -30.20 -37.57 12.33
N LYS A 3 -29.69 -38.13 11.24
CA LYS A 3 -28.51 -37.66 10.51
C LYS A 3 -28.97 -36.64 9.53
N SER A 4 -28.63 -35.38 9.70
CA SER A 4 -28.69 -34.39 8.61
C SER A 4 -27.80 -33.20 8.93
N SER A 5 -27.15 -32.72 7.90
CA SER A 5 -26.46 -31.42 7.83
C SER A 5 -24.99 -31.36 8.24
N ALA A 6 -24.16 -32.01 7.44
CA ALA A 6 -22.72 -31.70 7.35
C ALA A 6 -22.24 -31.82 5.90
N ARG A 7 -22.88 -31.09 4.97
CA ARG A 7 -22.49 -31.03 3.56
C ARG A 7 -22.77 -29.66 2.97
N CYS A 8 -22.09 -28.61 3.44
CA CYS A 8 -22.16 -27.32 2.77
C CYS A 8 -20.96 -26.38 3.03
N SER A 9 -19.85 -26.90 3.54
CA SER A 9 -18.68 -26.03 3.80
C SER A 9 -17.39 -26.39 3.07
N LEU A 10 -17.43 -27.34 2.14
CA LEU A 10 -16.22 -27.80 1.44
C LEU A 10 -16.12 -27.35 -0.02
N LEU A 11 -17.07 -26.58 -0.52
CA LEU A 11 -17.08 -26.14 -1.93
C LEU A 11 -16.54 -24.72 -2.16
N LEU A 12 -16.23 -23.96 -1.10
CA LEU A 12 -15.78 -22.57 -1.24
C LEU A 12 -14.26 -22.38 -1.23
N PHE A 13 -13.46 -23.41 -1.02
CA PHE A 13 -11.99 -23.28 -0.88
C PHE A 13 -11.18 -23.71 -2.11
N ILE A 14 -11.79 -24.13 -3.22
CA ILE A 14 -11.08 -24.60 -4.43
C ILE A 14 -11.12 -23.57 -5.58
N ILE A 15 -11.81 -22.44 -5.44
CA ILE A 15 -11.98 -21.45 -6.53
C ILE A 15 -10.83 -20.44 -6.60
N ALA A 16 -9.86 -20.47 -5.69
CA ALA A 16 -8.82 -19.42 -5.56
C ALA A 16 -7.60 -19.55 -6.49
N PHE A 17 -7.52 -20.56 -7.36
CA PHE A 17 -6.32 -20.78 -8.20
C PHE A 17 -6.57 -21.05 -9.70
N LEU A 18 -7.78 -20.96 -10.14
CA LEU A 18 -8.08 -21.04 -11.58
C LEU A 18 -8.52 -19.65 -12.04
N ASN A 19 -7.94 -19.16 -13.15
CA ASN A 19 -8.49 -18.01 -13.88
C ASN A 19 -10.01 -18.12 -13.83
N PRO A 20 -10.76 -17.17 -13.24
CA PRO A 20 -12.18 -17.34 -13.04
C PRO A 20 -12.82 -17.54 -14.42
N VAL A 21 -13.47 -18.70 -14.60
CA VAL A 21 -14.25 -18.97 -15.80
C VAL A 21 -15.31 -17.88 -15.89
N GLY A 22 -15.27 -17.07 -16.96
CA GLY A 22 -16.15 -15.93 -17.13
C GLY A 22 -15.56 -14.57 -16.70
N ALA A 23 -14.25 -14.48 -16.40
CA ALA A 23 -13.62 -13.18 -16.16
C ALA A 23 -13.64 -12.32 -17.42
N GLU A 24 -14.16 -11.10 -17.27
CA GLU A 24 -14.18 -10.11 -18.35
C GLU A 24 -12.80 -9.49 -18.56
N THR A 25 -12.60 -8.91 -19.74
CA THR A 25 -11.39 -8.08 -19.98
C THR A 25 -11.54 -6.77 -19.22
N THR A 26 -10.48 -6.40 -18.49
CA THR A 26 -10.49 -5.14 -17.77
C THR A 26 -10.64 -3.95 -18.72
N PRO A 27 -11.60 -3.05 -18.47
CA PRO A 27 -11.70 -1.81 -19.26
C PRO A 27 -10.44 -0.97 -19.05
N ALA A 28 -9.85 -0.49 -20.14
CA ALA A 28 -8.70 0.40 -20.08
C ALA A 28 -9.15 1.87 -20.04
N GLY A 29 -8.45 2.69 -19.26
CA GLY A 29 -8.69 4.14 -19.16
C GLY A 29 -8.69 4.68 -17.75
N ALA A 30 -9.02 5.95 -17.61
CA ALA A 30 -9.19 6.58 -16.30
C ALA A 30 -10.56 6.22 -15.71
N MET A 31 -10.56 5.75 -14.46
CA MET A 31 -11.80 5.39 -13.75
C MET A 31 -11.64 5.49 -12.23
N GLU A 32 -12.78 5.43 -11.53
CA GLU A 32 -12.78 5.28 -10.08
C GLU A 32 -12.24 3.89 -9.70
N VAL A 33 -11.39 3.85 -8.67
CA VAL A 33 -10.83 2.60 -8.16
C VAL A 33 -11.06 2.55 -6.65
N VAL A 34 -11.64 1.44 -6.19
CA VAL A 34 -11.70 1.09 -4.78
C VAL A 34 -10.62 0.04 -4.51
N LEU A 35 -9.77 0.30 -3.53
CA LEU A 35 -8.82 -0.68 -3.02
C LEU A 35 -9.40 -1.33 -1.77
N GLY A 36 -9.37 -2.64 -1.70
CA GLY A 36 -9.79 -3.39 -0.53
C GLY A 36 -8.80 -3.26 0.63
N PRO A 37 -9.16 -3.74 1.84
CA PRO A 37 -8.30 -3.63 3.02
C PRO A 37 -7.11 -4.61 2.96
N GLY A 38 -6.07 -4.34 3.75
CA GLY A 38 -4.95 -5.26 3.94
C GLY A 38 -3.84 -5.16 2.90
N TRP A 39 -3.61 -6.24 2.14
CA TRP A 39 -2.51 -6.35 1.18
C TRP A 39 -2.46 -5.24 0.11
N PRO A 40 -3.58 -4.65 -0.37
CA PRO A 40 -3.52 -3.48 -1.23
C PRO A 40 -2.75 -2.28 -0.67
N GLY A 41 -2.43 -2.27 0.61
CA GLY A 41 -1.45 -1.37 1.23
C GLY A 41 -0.06 -1.41 0.61
N ILE A 42 0.27 -2.42 -0.20
CA ILE A 42 1.50 -2.45 -1.01
C ILE A 42 1.58 -1.23 -1.95
N LEU A 43 0.45 -0.68 -2.36
CA LEU A 43 0.41 0.57 -3.12
C LEU A 43 1.00 1.73 -2.31
N LEU A 44 0.72 1.82 -1.00
CA LEU A 44 1.32 2.83 -0.13
C LEU A 44 2.83 2.61 0.02
N HIS A 45 3.26 1.35 0.14
CA HIS A 45 4.67 0.99 0.25
C HIS A 45 5.45 1.53 -0.96
N GLU A 46 4.96 1.28 -2.16
CA GLU A 46 5.62 1.72 -3.40
C GLU A 46 5.38 3.20 -3.71
N ALA A 47 4.11 3.63 -3.69
CA ALA A 47 3.74 4.99 -4.11
C ALA A 47 4.26 6.08 -3.16
N VAL A 48 4.45 5.74 -1.88
CA VAL A 48 4.79 6.68 -0.81
C VAL A 48 6.02 6.23 -0.04
N GLY A 49 6.04 5.02 0.48
CA GLY A 49 7.03 4.54 1.43
C GLY A 49 8.47 4.69 0.93
N HIS A 50 8.79 4.15 -0.23
CA HIS A 50 10.11 4.31 -0.84
C HIS A 50 10.45 5.77 -1.14
N GLY A 51 9.46 6.56 -1.55
CA GLY A 51 9.64 8.00 -1.77
C GLY A 51 9.95 8.78 -0.49
N LEU A 52 9.61 8.24 0.67
CA LEU A 52 9.85 8.88 1.98
C LEU A 52 11.07 8.32 2.72
N GLU A 53 11.86 7.45 2.13
CA GLU A 53 13.16 7.05 2.66
C GLU A 53 14.16 8.20 2.53
N SER A 54 14.85 8.53 3.62
CA SER A 54 15.61 9.78 3.77
C SER A 54 16.83 9.89 2.89
N ASP A 55 17.44 8.78 2.48
CA ASP A 55 18.61 8.79 1.62
C ASP A 55 18.32 9.35 0.22
N PHE A 56 17.12 9.08 -0.35
CA PHE A 56 16.65 9.70 -1.58
C PHE A 56 16.29 11.17 -1.37
N ASN A 57 15.61 11.47 -0.28
CA ASN A 57 15.18 12.85 0.04
C ASN A 57 16.35 13.77 0.33
N ARG A 58 17.37 13.30 1.07
CA ARG A 58 18.61 14.02 1.33
C ARG A 58 19.39 14.35 0.05
N LYS A 59 19.33 13.45 -0.94
CA LYS A 59 19.99 13.65 -2.24
C LYS A 59 19.14 14.45 -3.23
N GLY A 60 17.90 14.80 -2.89
CA GLY A 60 16.99 15.50 -3.78
C GLY A 60 16.49 14.63 -4.96
N THR A 61 16.52 13.30 -4.82
CA THR A 61 16.19 12.34 -5.89
C THR A 61 14.84 11.67 -5.70
N SER A 62 14.05 12.06 -4.70
CA SER A 62 12.67 11.60 -4.52
C SER A 62 11.68 12.64 -5.00
N ALA A 63 10.54 12.18 -5.52
CA ALA A 63 9.38 13.03 -5.83
C ALA A 63 8.83 13.78 -4.59
N PHE A 64 9.20 13.35 -3.37
CA PHE A 64 8.80 14.00 -2.10
C PHE A 64 9.88 14.92 -1.50
N SER A 65 11.02 15.09 -2.18
CA SER A 65 12.11 15.90 -1.65
C SER A 65 11.70 17.35 -1.44
N GLY A 66 11.94 17.88 -0.21
CA GLY A 66 11.63 19.26 0.14
C GLY A 66 10.14 19.55 0.38
N LEU A 67 9.27 18.54 0.43
CA LEU A 67 7.82 18.73 0.59
C LEU A 67 7.34 18.63 2.05
N ILE A 68 8.23 18.54 3.05
CA ILE A 68 7.81 18.57 4.47
C ILE A 68 6.96 19.83 4.75
N GLY A 69 5.81 19.63 5.41
CA GLY A 69 4.82 20.67 5.69
C GLY A 69 3.86 20.98 4.53
N GLN A 70 4.05 20.39 3.36
CA GLN A 70 3.18 20.58 2.20
C GLN A 70 2.12 19.48 2.11
N LYS A 71 1.01 19.80 1.43
CA LYS A 71 -0.07 18.83 1.14
C LYS A 71 0.39 17.90 0.02
N VAL A 72 0.50 16.60 0.32
CA VAL A 72 0.91 15.53 -0.59
C VAL A 72 -0.15 14.44 -0.75
N ALA A 73 -1.25 14.53 0.00
CA ALA A 73 -2.36 13.59 -0.06
C ALA A 73 -3.69 14.31 0.24
N SER A 74 -4.82 13.61 0.10
CA SER A 74 -6.12 14.06 0.62
C SER A 74 -6.03 14.22 2.15
N GLU A 75 -6.78 15.15 2.71
CA GLU A 75 -6.88 15.36 4.16
C GLU A 75 -7.44 14.14 4.91
N LEU A 76 -8.08 13.22 4.20
CA LEU A 76 -8.53 11.94 4.74
C LEU A 76 -7.38 10.96 5.02
N CYS A 77 -6.19 11.20 4.48
CA CYS A 77 -5.07 10.29 4.55
C CYS A 77 -4.14 10.63 5.72
N THR A 78 -4.00 9.69 6.66
CA THR A 78 -2.91 9.66 7.64
C THR A 78 -2.15 8.35 7.48
N ILE A 79 -0.84 8.44 7.20
CA ILE A 79 0.01 7.30 6.88
C ILE A 79 1.17 7.26 7.88
N VAL A 80 1.42 6.07 8.41
CA VAL A 80 2.47 5.82 9.40
C VAL A 80 3.35 4.66 8.96
N ASP A 81 4.58 4.63 9.46
CA ASP A 81 5.44 3.46 9.50
C ASP A 81 5.66 3.09 10.97
N ASP A 82 5.33 1.87 11.37
CA ASP A 82 5.35 1.45 12.77
C ASP A 82 6.07 0.12 12.93
N GLY A 83 7.31 0.19 13.40
CA GLY A 83 8.11 -0.99 13.69
C GLY A 83 7.87 -1.60 15.08
N THR A 84 6.96 -1.05 15.89
CA THR A 84 6.72 -1.48 17.27
C THR A 84 5.57 -2.46 17.42
N ILE A 85 4.82 -2.76 16.34
CA ILE A 85 3.66 -3.64 16.39
C ILE A 85 4.09 -5.07 16.69
N GLU A 86 3.66 -5.62 17.81
CA GLU A 86 4.04 -6.95 18.26
C GLU A 86 3.63 -8.04 17.26
N GLY A 87 4.54 -9.01 17.05
CA GLY A 87 4.28 -10.17 16.19
C GLY A 87 4.22 -9.90 14.69
N ARG A 88 4.48 -8.65 14.23
CA ARG A 88 4.51 -8.33 12.80
C ARG A 88 5.88 -8.62 12.18
N ARG A 89 5.88 -9.07 10.94
CA ARG A 89 7.12 -9.46 10.23
C ARG A 89 8.04 -8.27 9.95
N GLY A 90 7.50 -7.07 9.77
CA GLY A 90 8.28 -5.86 9.59
C GLY A 90 8.78 -5.23 10.89
N SER A 91 8.33 -5.71 12.05
CA SER A 91 8.64 -5.11 13.36
C SER A 91 10.03 -5.47 13.87
N LEU A 92 10.62 -4.56 14.60
CA LEU A 92 11.95 -4.64 15.19
C LEU A 92 11.92 -4.03 16.59
N ASN A 93 12.66 -4.58 17.54
CA ASN A 93 12.92 -3.89 18.80
C ASN A 93 13.98 -2.81 18.63
N ILE A 94 15.03 -3.13 17.87
CA ILE A 94 16.19 -2.30 17.59
C ILE A 94 16.53 -2.48 16.11
N ASP A 95 16.82 -1.41 15.39
CA ASP A 95 17.26 -1.47 13.99
C ASP A 95 18.72 -1.95 13.87
N ASP A 96 19.23 -2.10 12.66
CA ASP A 96 20.59 -2.61 12.41
C ASP A 96 21.68 -1.59 12.70
N GLU A 97 21.34 -0.40 13.15
CA GLU A 97 22.26 0.65 13.63
C GLU A 97 22.22 0.82 15.15
N GLY A 98 21.40 0.02 15.86
CA GLY A 98 21.28 0.02 17.32
C GLY A 98 20.26 1.03 17.86
N HIS A 99 19.38 1.58 17.03
CA HIS A 99 18.34 2.52 17.44
C HIS A 99 17.01 1.79 17.70
N THR A 100 16.34 2.18 18.77
CA THR A 100 15.01 1.65 19.09
C THR A 100 14.03 1.97 17.96
N SER A 101 13.28 0.97 17.55
CA SER A 101 12.21 1.13 16.56
C SER A 101 11.12 2.05 17.10
N SER A 102 10.45 2.75 16.21
CA SER A 102 9.42 3.72 16.58
C SER A 102 8.21 3.67 15.64
N ARG A 103 7.16 4.35 16.05
CA ARG A 103 6.04 4.70 15.18
C ARG A 103 6.25 6.10 14.64
N THR A 104 6.51 6.19 13.35
CA THR A 104 6.79 7.44 12.63
C THR A 104 5.56 7.87 11.83
N VAL A 105 5.04 9.06 12.09
CA VAL A 105 3.99 9.67 11.25
C VAL A 105 4.63 10.25 10.01
N LEU A 106 4.32 9.70 8.85
CA LEU A 106 4.85 10.13 7.56
C LEU A 106 3.98 11.23 6.95
N ILE A 107 2.68 10.99 6.87
CA ILE A 107 1.67 11.93 6.39
C ILE A 107 0.56 12.02 7.44
N GLU A 108 0.16 13.22 7.80
CA GLU A 108 -0.94 13.46 8.74
C GLU A 108 -1.95 14.41 8.11
N ASN A 109 -3.19 13.95 7.97
CA ASN A 109 -4.27 14.71 7.34
C ASN A 109 -3.83 15.32 5.99
N GLY A 110 -3.15 14.50 5.16
CA GLY A 110 -2.65 14.88 3.85
C GLY A 110 -1.36 15.69 3.83
N ILE A 111 -0.83 16.09 4.97
CA ILE A 111 0.39 16.91 5.10
C ILE A 111 1.60 16.01 5.37
N LEU A 112 2.67 16.17 4.61
CA LEU A 112 3.93 15.45 4.84
C LEU A 112 4.58 15.94 6.14
N ARG A 113 4.83 15.01 7.09
CA ARG A 113 5.39 15.31 8.40
C ARG A 113 6.85 14.91 8.56
N GLY A 114 7.28 13.85 7.89
CA GLY A 114 8.65 13.36 8.06
C GLY A 114 9.05 12.32 7.03
N TYR A 115 10.31 11.92 7.14
CA TYR A 115 10.93 10.85 6.37
C TYR A 115 11.40 9.74 7.28
N LEU A 116 11.57 8.54 6.74
CA LEU A 116 12.21 7.41 7.43
C LEU A 116 13.72 7.64 7.48
N GLN A 117 14.27 7.73 8.67
CA GLN A 117 15.65 8.13 8.89
C GLN A 117 16.52 6.95 9.35
N ASP A 118 17.68 6.77 8.70
CA ASP A 118 18.84 6.08 9.25
C ASP A 118 19.75 7.06 9.99
N HIS A 119 20.78 6.55 10.64
CA HIS A 119 21.73 7.37 11.38
C HIS A 119 22.43 8.41 10.49
N LEU A 120 22.92 7.98 9.31
CA LEU A 120 23.64 8.86 8.40
C LEU A 120 22.78 10.00 7.88
N SER A 121 21.57 9.69 7.40
CA SER A 121 20.68 10.71 6.85
C SER A 121 20.19 11.66 7.93
N ALA A 122 19.82 11.14 9.10
CA ALA A 122 19.43 11.96 10.25
C ALA A 122 20.52 12.96 10.64
N LYS A 123 21.78 12.50 10.74
CA LYS A 123 22.92 13.36 11.05
C LYS A 123 23.16 14.45 10.00
N LEU A 124 23.07 14.10 8.72
CA LEU A 124 23.35 15.04 7.63
C LEU A 124 22.22 16.05 7.39
N THR A 125 21.00 15.73 7.80
CA THR A 125 19.82 16.62 7.65
C THR A 125 19.40 17.27 8.95
N ASN A 126 20.11 17.01 10.05
CA ASN A 126 19.76 17.47 11.40
C ASN A 126 18.33 17.05 11.81
N ALA A 127 17.94 15.83 11.41
CA ALA A 127 16.66 15.23 11.73
C ALA A 127 16.79 14.23 12.89
N GLN A 128 15.66 13.81 13.45
CA GLN A 128 15.63 12.73 14.43
C GLN A 128 15.70 11.36 13.77
N ILE A 129 16.41 10.42 14.39
CA ILE A 129 16.47 9.02 13.96
C ILE A 129 15.10 8.38 14.23
N THR A 130 14.65 7.54 13.31
CA THR A 130 13.33 6.88 13.40
C THR A 130 13.41 5.36 13.63
N GLY A 131 14.62 4.80 13.73
CA GLY A 131 14.81 3.35 13.89
C GLY A 131 14.52 2.56 12.62
N ASN A 132 14.83 3.16 11.47
CA ASN A 132 14.60 2.58 10.15
C ASN A 132 15.91 2.22 9.42
N GLY A 133 17.06 2.24 10.09
CA GLY A 133 18.34 1.82 9.53
C GLY A 133 18.43 0.31 9.45
N ARG A 134 18.07 -0.29 8.30
CA ARG A 134 17.93 -1.74 8.12
C ARG A 134 18.82 -2.27 7.02
N ARG A 135 19.21 -3.52 7.14
CA ARG A 135 20.01 -4.27 6.14
C ARG A 135 19.54 -5.73 6.04
N GLU A 136 19.83 -6.36 4.92
CA GLU A 136 19.52 -7.77 4.69
C GLU A 136 20.38 -8.69 5.56
N SER A 137 21.67 -8.39 5.69
CA SER A 137 22.62 -9.20 6.45
C SER A 137 23.80 -8.37 6.96
N TYR A 138 24.66 -8.99 7.78
CA TYR A 138 25.89 -8.36 8.28
C TYR A 138 26.87 -7.95 7.17
N GLN A 139 26.74 -8.49 5.96
CA GLN A 139 27.58 -8.15 4.81
C GLN A 139 27.16 -6.85 4.12
N CYS A 140 26.00 -6.33 4.45
CA CYS A 140 25.41 -5.15 3.84
C CYS A 140 25.46 -3.94 4.77
N LEU A 141 25.59 -2.73 4.21
CA LEU A 141 25.44 -1.50 4.97
C LEU A 141 23.95 -1.23 5.24
N PRO A 142 23.59 -0.79 6.45
CA PRO A 142 22.24 -0.31 6.74
C PRO A 142 21.87 0.89 5.86
N MET A 143 20.59 1.01 5.57
CA MET A 143 20.00 2.13 4.85
C MET A 143 18.57 2.37 5.34
N PRO A 144 17.97 3.53 5.06
CA PRO A 144 16.58 3.79 5.45
C PRO A 144 15.65 2.79 4.76
N ARG A 145 14.82 2.08 5.52
CA ARG A 145 13.87 1.09 5.04
C ARG A 145 12.59 1.15 5.87
N MET A 146 11.48 0.88 5.22
CA MET A 146 10.19 0.72 5.90
C MET A 146 10.19 -0.46 6.86
N THR A 147 9.28 -0.41 7.84
CA THR A 147 8.93 -1.50 8.76
C THR A 147 7.52 -2.00 8.46
N ASN A 148 6.49 -1.50 9.10
CA ASN A 148 5.10 -1.75 8.73
C ASN A 148 4.46 -0.42 8.33
N THR A 149 4.24 -0.22 7.03
CA THR A 149 3.69 1.04 6.49
C THR A 149 2.21 0.87 6.19
N PHE A 150 1.37 1.69 6.79
CA PHE A 150 -0.08 1.58 6.61
C PHE A 150 -0.81 2.92 6.76
N MET A 151 -2.01 3.00 6.16
CA MET A 151 -2.93 4.11 6.34
C MET A 151 -3.83 3.84 7.54
N LEU A 152 -4.07 4.86 8.36
CA LEU A 152 -5.02 4.75 9.48
C LEU A 152 -6.46 4.67 8.97
N SER A 153 -7.33 4.07 9.79
CA SER A 153 -8.77 4.02 9.52
C SER A 153 -9.37 5.42 9.38
N GLY A 154 -10.27 5.55 8.41
CA GLY A 154 -11.20 6.67 8.32
C GLY A 154 -12.51 6.40 9.07
N GLN A 155 -13.60 7.02 8.61
CA GLN A 155 -14.92 6.92 9.23
C GLN A 155 -15.96 6.25 8.32
N ASP A 156 -15.65 6.06 7.04
CA ASP A 156 -16.61 5.58 6.07
C ASP A 156 -16.89 4.08 6.25
N GLY A 157 -18.11 3.65 5.98
CA GLY A 157 -18.44 2.23 5.87
C GLY A 157 -17.83 1.65 4.58
N PRO A 158 -17.11 0.51 4.63
CA PRO A 158 -16.53 -0.07 3.42
C PRO A 158 -17.56 -0.36 2.33
N GLU A 159 -18.76 -0.79 2.72
CA GLU A 159 -19.87 -1.04 1.81
C GLU A 159 -20.40 0.27 1.19
N ASP A 160 -20.44 1.35 1.96
CA ASP A 160 -20.85 2.67 1.49
C ASP A 160 -19.83 3.25 0.50
N VAL A 161 -18.53 3.01 0.75
CA VAL A 161 -17.47 3.37 -0.20
C VAL A 161 -17.69 2.70 -1.55
N ILE A 162 -17.97 1.40 -1.58
CA ILE A 162 -18.28 0.65 -2.82
C ILE A 162 -19.57 1.16 -3.45
N ALA A 163 -20.63 1.36 -2.65
CA ALA A 163 -21.94 1.81 -3.11
C ALA A 163 -21.88 3.22 -3.75
N SER A 164 -20.89 4.03 -3.38
CA SER A 164 -20.69 5.38 -3.91
C SER A 164 -20.12 5.41 -5.34
N VAL A 165 -19.69 4.27 -5.88
CA VAL A 165 -19.05 4.16 -7.21
C VAL A 165 -20.08 3.78 -8.26
N LYS A 166 -20.29 4.64 -9.26
CA LYS A 166 -21.21 4.34 -10.36
C LYS A 166 -20.64 3.33 -11.36
N ARG A 167 -19.37 3.50 -11.71
CA ARG A 167 -18.61 2.61 -12.59
C ARG A 167 -17.13 2.68 -12.25
N GLY A 168 -16.54 1.56 -11.87
CA GLY A 168 -15.15 1.52 -11.45
C GLY A 168 -14.61 0.11 -11.29
N LEU A 169 -13.45 0.03 -10.66
CA LEU A 169 -12.75 -1.21 -10.35
C LEU A 169 -12.65 -1.39 -8.83
N TYR A 170 -12.94 -2.59 -8.34
CA TYR A 170 -12.61 -3.01 -6.97
C TYR A 170 -11.38 -3.92 -7.02
N ALA A 171 -10.23 -3.44 -6.57
CA ALA A 171 -8.98 -4.18 -6.53
C ALA A 171 -8.80 -4.76 -5.13
N VAL A 172 -8.87 -6.09 -5.04
CA VAL A 172 -8.82 -6.84 -3.76
C VAL A 172 -7.42 -7.29 -3.46
N ASN A 173 -6.65 -7.69 -4.50
CA ASN A 173 -5.33 -8.26 -4.29
C ASN A 173 -4.38 -7.92 -5.45
N PHE A 174 -3.07 -7.93 -5.15
CA PHE A 174 -2.01 -7.58 -6.09
C PHE A 174 -0.97 -8.69 -6.18
N GLY A 175 -0.51 -8.97 -7.40
CA GLY A 175 0.55 -9.93 -7.67
C GLY A 175 1.95 -9.35 -7.62
N GLY A 176 2.06 -8.02 -7.71
CA GLY A 176 3.33 -7.31 -7.66
C GLY A 176 3.20 -5.90 -8.24
N GLY A 177 4.22 -5.09 -7.97
CA GLY A 177 4.31 -3.71 -8.45
C GLY A 177 5.74 -3.19 -8.40
N GLN A 178 5.93 -2.01 -8.95
CA GLN A 178 7.21 -1.30 -8.92
C GLN A 178 6.98 0.19 -8.98
N VAL A 179 7.92 0.95 -8.44
CA VAL A 179 7.94 2.41 -8.47
C VAL A 179 9.27 2.93 -9.03
N ASP A 180 9.18 3.98 -9.82
CA ASP A 180 10.32 4.87 -10.09
C ASP A 180 10.31 5.98 -9.03
N ILE A 181 11.19 5.91 -8.07
CA ILE A 181 11.24 6.79 -6.91
C ILE A 181 11.47 8.25 -7.32
N THR A 182 12.25 8.49 -8.37
CA THR A 182 12.58 9.83 -8.86
C THR A 182 11.39 10.52 -9.48
N SER A 183 10.66 9.83 -10.34
CA SER A 183 9.45 10.37 -10.97
C SER A 183 8.19 10.16 -10.14
N GLY A 184 8.21 9.24 -9.16
CA GLY A 184 7.04 8.84 -8.39
C GLY A 184 6.02 7.99 -9.16
N LYS A 185 6.33 7.57 -10.38
CA LYS A 185 5.44 6.72 -11.19
C LYS A 185 5.46 5.29 -10.68
N PHE A 186 4.29 4.69 -10.56
CA PHE A 186 4.13 3.30 -10.15
C PHE A 186 3.26 2.51 -11.13
N VAL A 187 3.45 1.20 -11.13
CA VAL A 187 2.66 0.23 -11.89
C VAL A 187 2.41 -0.98 -11.00
N PHE A 188 1.13 -1.39 -10.88
CA PHE A 188 0.72 -2.57 -10.11
C PHE A 188 -0.17 -3.47 -10.94
N SER A 189 0.10 -4.77 -10.92
CA SER A 189 -0.79 -5.78 -11.51
C SER A 189 -1.67 -6.38 -10.42
N THR A 190 -2.99 -6.36 -10.65
CA THR A 190 -3.93 -7.04 -9.74
C THR A 190 -3.89 -8.55 -9.97
N SER A 191 -3.93 -9.32 -8.90
CA SER A 191 -4.19 -10.77 -8.93
C SER A 191 -5.67 -11.07 -8.73
N GLU A 192 -6.41 -10.13 -8.13
CA GLU A 192 -7.86 -10.24 -7.93
C GLU A 192 -8.50 -8.86 -8.02
N ALA A 193 -9.45 -8.71 -8.94
CA ALA A 193 -10.22 -7.48 -9.11
C ALA A 193 -11.60 -7.76 -9.73
N TYR A 194 -12.52 -6.86 -9.49
CA TYR A 194 -13.92 -6.93 -9.92
C TYR A 194 -14.37 -5.60 -10.50
N LEU A 195 -15.35 -5.61 -11.39
CA LEU A 195 -16.06 -4.39 -11.79
C LEU A 195 -16.99 -3.93 -10.67
N ILE A 196 -17.14 -2.61 -10.56
CA ILE A 196 -18.23 -1.99 -9.80
C ILE A 196 -19.15 -1.31 -10.83
N GLU A 197 -20.44 -1.65 -10.77
CA GLU A 197 -21.49 -1.06 -11.60
C GLU A 197 -22.68 -0.70 -10.72
N ASP A 198 -23.08 0.56 -10.78
CA ASP A 198 -24.17 1.13 -9.98
C ASP A 198 -24.09 0.75 -8.48
N GLY A 199 -22.88 0.91 -7.90
CA GLY A 199 -22.61 0.66 -6.50
C GLY A 199 -22.55 -0.81 -6.08
N LYS A 200 -22.46 -1.75 -7.03
CA LYS A 200 -22.39 -3.19 -6.76
C LYS A 200 -21.17 -3.81 -7.40
N ILE A 201 -20.53 -4.73 -6.67
CA ILE A 201 -19.50 -5.59 -7.23
C ILE A 201 -20.19 -6.59 -8.19
N THR A 202 -19.71 -6.64 -9.43
CA THR A 202 -20.31 -7.47 -10.50
C THR A 202 -19.31 -8.53 -10.98
N ALA A 203 -18.80 -8.41 -12.21
CA ALA A 203 -17.97 -9.43 -12.83
C ALA A 203 -16.52 -9.40 -12.34
N PRO A 204 -15.87 -10.56 -12.13
CA PRO A 204 -14.42 -10.60 -11.96
C PRO A 204 -13.73 -10.18 -13.26
N VAL A 205 -12.59 -9.49 -13.13
CA VAL A 205 -11.77 -9.07 -14.28
C VAL A 205 -10.36 -9.64 -14.18
N LYS A 206 -9.72 -9.80 -15.33
CA LYS A 206 -8.34 -10.27 -15.42
C LYS A 206 -7.44 -9.26 -16.13
N GLY A 207 -6.16 -9.25 -15.72
CA GLY A 207 -5.15 -8.41 -16.37
C GLY A 207 -5.30 -6.92 -16.05
N ALA A 208 -5.99 -6.55 -14.96
CA ALA A 208 -6.04 -5.17 -14.52
C ALA A 208 -4.66 -4.72 -14.02
N THR A 209 -4.23 -3.57 -14.52
CA THR A 209 -2.99 -2.93 -14.10
C THR A 209 -3.29 -1.50 -13.67
N LEU A 210 -2.94 -1.15 -12.44
CA LEU A 210 -3.09 0.22 -11.92
C LEU A 210 -1.82 0.99 -12.22
N ILE A 211 -1.96 2.15 -12.84
CA ILE A 211 -0.86 3.03 -13.21
C ILE A 211 -1.12 4.41 -12.61
N GLY A 212 -0.14 4.95 -11.92
CA GLY A 212 -0.30 6.24 -11.27
C GLY A 212 1.02 6.91 -10.95
N HIS A 213 0.90 8.03 -10.23
CA HIS A 213 2.01 8.79 -9.68
C HIS A 213 1.73 9.02 -8.20
N GLY A 214 2.67 8.62 -7.32
CA GLY A 214 2.47 8.54 -5.88
C GLY A 214 1.82 9.77 -5.25
N PRO A 215 2.46 10.95 -5.32
CA PRO A 215 1.89 12.17 -4.75
C PRO A 215 0.50 12.51 -5.29
N SER A 216 0.25 12.34 -6.59
CA SER A 216 -1.04 12.71 -7.18
C SER A 216 -2.15 11.68 -6.95
N ALA A 217 -1.82 10.38 -6.84
CA ALA A 217 -2.81 9.35 -6.57
C ALA A 217 -3.46 9.53 -5.19
N LEU A 218 -2.66 9.83 -4.18
CA LEU A 218 -3.17 10.04 -2.82
C LEU A 218 -3.99 11.34 -2.67
N THR A 219 -3.75 12.36 -3.50
CA THR A 219 -4.59 13.57 -3.47
C THR A 219 -6.00 13.33 -4.02
N LYS A 220 -6.18 12.22 -4.76
CA LYS A 220 -7.47 11.80 -5.34
C LYS A 220 -8.26 10.83 -4.44
N VAL A 221 -7.78 10.53 -3.23
CA VAL A 221 -8.54 9.75 -2.25
C VAL A 221 -9.74 10.56 -1.78
N THR A 222 -10.94 10.00 -1.93
CA THR A 222 -12.21 10.68 -1.63
C THR A 222 -13.04 9.97 -0.54
N ALA A 223 -12.66 8.75 -0.15
CA ALA A 223 -13.24 8.03 0.98
C ALA A 223 -12.20 7.10 1.60
N VAL A 224 -12.27 6.93 2.93
CA VAL A 224 -11.39 6.04 3.72
C VAL A 224 -12.22 5.27 4.73
N GLY A 225 -12.25 3.96 4.59
CA GLY A 225 -13.01 3.04 5.42
C GLY A 225 -12.49 2.92 6.85
N HIS A 226 -13.33 2.38 7.73
CA HIS A 226 -12.97 2.12 9.14
C HIS A 226 -12.36 0.71 9.35
N ASP A 227 -12.17 -0.06 8.29
CA ASP A 227 -11.82 -1.49 8.27
C ASP A 227 -10.32 -1.76 8.06
N LEU A 228 -9.44 -0.90 8.60
CA LEU A 228 -8.00 -1.11 8.50
C LEU A 228 -7.64 -2.55 8.84
N THR A 229 -6.96 -3.20 7.90
CA THR A 229 -6.37 -4.52 8.09
C THR A 229 -4.91 -4.47 7.69
N LEU A 230 -4.05 -5.16 8.45
CA LEU A 230 -2.66 -5.38 8.10
C LEU A 230 -2.53 -6.66 7.25
N ASP A 231 -1.54 -6.71 6.37
CA ASP A 231 -1.25 -7.90 5.56
C ASP A 231 -0.97 -9.15 6.40
N GLN A 232 -0.92 -10.33 5.78
CA GLN A 232 -0.68 -11.60 6.49
C GLN A 232 0.81 -11.91 6.73
N GLY A 233 1.71 -10.94 6.55
CA GLY A 233 3.14 -11.10 6.81
C GLY A 233 3.91 -11.72 5.65
N VAL A 234 3.51 -11.45 4.40
CA VAL A 234 4.19 -11.95 3.19
C VAL A 234 5.13 -10.91 2.55
N GLY A 235 5.10 -9.66 3.03
CA GLY A 235 5.84 -8.54 2.45
C GLY A 235 7.35 -8.73 2.48
N LEU A 236 8.00 -8.57 1.33
CA LEU A 236 9.45 -8.50 1.16
C LEU A 236 9.79 -7.29 0.31
N CYS A 237 10.61 -6.40 0.84
CA CYS A 237 10.98 -5.15 0.20
C CYS A 237 12.40 -5.21 -0.34
N GLY A 238 12.59 -4.88 -1.62
CA GLY A 238 13.89 -4.82 -2.28
C GLY A 238 14.38 -3.38 -2.46
N LYS A 239 15.63 -3.09 -2.10
CA LYS A 239 16.31 -1.81 -2.35
C LYS A 239 17.81 -1.99 -2.36
N GLY A 240 18.49 -1.44 -3.35
CA GLY A 240 19.95 -1.47 -3.44
C GLY A 240 20.54 -2.88 -3.44
N GLY A 241 19.84 -3.86 -4.00
CA GLY A 241 20.24 -5.28 -4.00
C GLY A 241 20.05 -5.99 -2.67
N GLN A 242 19.39 -5.38 -1.69
CA GLN A 242 19.08 -5.96 -0.38
C GLN A 242 17.58 -6.16 -0.21
N SER A 243 17.17 -7.25 0.43
CA SER A 243 15.79 -7.58 0.75
C SER A 243 15.55 -7.62 2.26
N VAL A 244 14.50 -6.93 2.74
CA VAL A 244 14.13 -6.96 4.16
C VAL A 244 12.63 -7.27 4.32
N PRO A 245 12.23 -8.01 5.38
CA PRO A 245 10.82 -8.23 5.67
C PRO A 245 10.12 -6.92 6.00
N VAL A 246 8.92 -6.73 5.50
CA VAL A 246 8.07 -5.57 5.77
C VAL A 246 6.62 -5.98 5.98
N GLY A 247 5.83 -5.12 6.60
CA GLY A 247 4.39 -5.21 6.66
C GLY A 247 3.74 -4.03 5.93
N VAL A 248 2.54 -4.24 5.46
CA VAL A 248 1.71 -3.19 4.86
C VAL A 248 0.29 -3.26 5.42
N GLY A 249 -0.47 -2.20 5.29
CA GLY A 249 -1.86 -2.18 5.69
C GLY A 249 -2.64 -1.07 5.02
N LEU A 250 -3.93 -1.32 4.81
CA LEU A 250 -4.85 -0.38 4.22
C LEU A 250 -6.25 -0.61 4.77
N PRO A 251 -7.05 0.41 5.04
CA PRO A 251 -8.51 0.30 5.06
C PRO A 251 -9.04 0.30 3.62
N THR A 252 -10.31 0.01 3.42
CA THR A 252 -10.95 0.25 2.12
C THR A 252 -10.86 1.72 1.75
N ILE A 253 -10.31 2.05 0.57
CA ILE A 253 -10.22 3.45 0.11
C ILE A 253 -10.80 3.60 -1.29
N LYS A 254 -11.37 4.78 -1.57
CA LYS A 254 -11.78 5.18 -2.92
C LYS A 254 -10.85 6.24 -3.49
N ILE A 255 -10.33 5.99 -4.68
CA ILE A 255 -9.55 6.94 -5.48
C ILE A 255 -10.45 7.36 -6.65
N SER A 256 -10.75 8.65 -6.74
CA SER A 256 -11.73 9.18 -7.71
C SER A 256 -11.30 9.03 -9.16
N GLU A 257 -9.99 8.93 -9.42
CA GLU A 257 -9.46 8.73 -10.76
C GLU A 257 -8.08 8.06 -10.70
N MET A 258 -7.96 6.91 -11.34
CA MET A 258 -6.70 6.21 -11.58
C MET A 258 -6.69 5.62 -12.98
N THR A 259 -5.54 5.58 -13.63
CA THR A 259 -5.39 4.91 -14.91
C THR A 259 -5.36 3.40 -14.70
N VAL A 260 -6.29 2.71 -15.33
CA VAL A 260 -6.35 1.26 -15.38
C VAL A 260 -5.92 0.81 -16.77
N GLY A 261 -4.88 -0.02 -16.83
CA GLY A 261 -4.48 -0.75 -18.03
C GLY A 261 -5.21 -2.09 -18.06
N GLY A 262 -5.71 -2.47 -19.23
CA GLY A 262 -6.34 -3.76 -19.46
C GLY A 262 -5.61 -4.53 -20.55
N THR A 263 -5.79 -5.84 -20.61
CA THR A 263 -5.45 -6.64 -21.78
C THR A 263 -6.54 -6.43 -22.83
N LYS A 264 -6.18 -5.82 -23.97
CA LYS A 264 -7.04 -5.97 -25.16
C LYS A 264 -7.05 -7.44 -25.51
N GLY A 265 -8.24 -8.04 -25.52
CA GLY A 265 -8.47 -9.36 -26.07
C GLY A 265 -8.22 -9.39 -27.56
#